data_6465e0f0cbc035acb3a81e4c95dcc89f
#
_entry.id   6465e0f0cbc035acb3a81e4c95dcc89f
#
_cell.length_a   1.000
_cell.length_b   1.000
_cell.length_c   1.000
_cell.angle_alpha   90.00
_cell.angle_beta   90.00
_cell.angle_gamma   90.00
#
_symmetry.space_group_name_H-M   'P 1'
#
loop_
_entity.id
_entity.type
_entity.pdbx_description
1 polymer ?
#
loop_
_entity_poly.entity_id
_entity_poly.type
_entity_poly.pdbx_seq_one_letter_code
_entity_poly.pdbx_strand_id
1 'polypeptide(L)'
;MKIYGYCRISTPKQNIERQVRNILKEYPEAIIVQETYSGTHYQGRKELEKLIRTLKFGDTIVFDSVSRMSRNAEEGFNLYKELYHRGIELVFLKEPHINTATYRKTLQEKQINMNIESGDEATNKLMLTFLDALNDYILTLANKQIQLAFLLSQKEIDDLHQRTREGIETARRNGKQIGQKRGRKLKIRKKIPIQKLILKHSKNFYGYNSDSEVIAIINASSFTPDGHTKPVRLHVSNNTYYKYKAELKSSM
;
A
#
# COMPACT_ATOMS: atom_id res chain seq x y z
N MET A 1 15.03 16.62 13.15
CA MET A 1 14.15 16.40 12.01
C MET A 1 14.58 15.11 11.34
N LYS A 2 13.66 14.18 11.12
CA LYS A 2 13.94 12.91 10.43
C LYS A 2 13.13 12.86 9.14
N ILE A 3 13.68 12.20 8.13
CA ILE A 3 13.00 11.99 6.85
C ILE A 3 12.65 10.51 6.73
N TYR A 4 11.38 10.23 6.46
CA TYR A 4 10.86 8.89 6.29
C TYR A 4 10.33 8.71 4.87
N GLY A 5 10.72 7.64 4.20
CA GLY A 5 10.19 7.25 2.89
C GLY A 5 9.17 6.13 3.04
N TYR A 6 7.89 6.40 2.79
CA TYR A 6 6.87 5.36 2.88
C TYR A 6 6.58 4.73 1.52
N CYS A 7 6.79 3.42 1.45
CA CYS A 7 6.58 2.60 0.26
C CYS A 7 5.51 1.53 0.50
N ARG A 8 4.57 1.36 -0.43
CA ARG A 8 3.49 0.39 -0.30
C ARG A 8 3.24 -0.40 -1.58
N ILE A 9 3.03 -1.70 -1.42
CA ILE A 9 2.57 -2.62 -2.47
C ILE A 9 1.28 -3.32 -2.03
N SER A 10 0.48 -3.75 -3.00
CA SER A 10 -0.78 -4.46 -2.72
C SER A 10 -0.56 -5.95 -2.48
N THR A 11 0.47 -6.54 -3.06
CA THR A 11 0.81 -7.97 -2.90
C THR A 11 2.31 -8.16 -2.81
N PRO A 12 2.81 -9.19 -2.06
CA PRO A 12 4.25 -9.46 -1.94
C PRO A 12 4.97 -9.76 -3.26
N LYS A 13 4.21 -10.05 -4.33
CA LYS A 13 4.77 -10.33 -5.68
C LYS A 13 5.10 -9.04 -6.46
N GLN A 14 4.61 -7.88 -6.03
CA GLN A 14 4.91 -6.60 -6.65
C GLN A 14 6.29 -6.11 -6.21
N ASN A 15 6.99 -5.45 -7.14
CA ASN A 15 8.30 -4.89 -6.83
C ASN A 15 8.15 -3.51 -6.17
N ILE A 16 8.60 -3.40 -4.92
CA ILE A 16 8.62 -2.15 -4.15
C ILE A 16 9.89 -1.31 -4.42
N GLU A 17 10.95 -1.93 -4.98
CA GLU A 17 12.27 -1.29 -5.16
C GLU A 17 12.21 -0.01 -6.01
N ARG A 18 11.26 0.07 -6.96
CA ARG A 18 11.09 1.30 -7.75
C ARG A 18 10.75 2.50 -6.86
N GLN A 19 9.82 2.31 -5.90
CA GLN A 19 9.43 3.38 -4.98
C GLN A 19 10.60 3.76 -4.07
N VAL A 20 11.30 2.77 -3.53
CA VAL A 20 12.48 2.96 -2.68
C VAL A 20 13.54 3.76 -3.44
N ARG A 21 13.89 3.35 -4.66
CA ARG A 21 14.87 4.04 -5.51
C ARG A 21 14.46 5.48 -5.81
N ASN A 22 13.19 5.72 -6.15
CA ASN A 22 12.69 7.06 -6.43
C ASN A 22 12.82 7.98 -5.21
N ILE A 23 12.49 7.47 -4.03
CA ILE A 23 12.60 8.24 -2.78
C ILE A 23 14.07 8.50 -2.44
N LEU A 24 14.92 7.47 -2.44
CA LEU A 24 16.33 7.61 -2.08
C LEU A 24 17.14 8.44 -3.07
N LYS A 25 16.67 8.59 -4.30
CA LYS A 25 17.29 9.48 -5.29
C LYS A 25 17.18 10.95 -4.88
N GLU A 26 16.02 11.36 -4.35
CA GLU A 26 15.75 12.75 -3.94
C GLU A 26 16.08 12.99 -2.45
N TYR A 27 15.96 11.93 -1.63
CA TYR A 27 16.19 11.95 -0.18
C TYR A 27 17.07 10.76 0.24
N PRO A 28 18.40 10.80 0.01
CA PRO A 28 19.31 9.69 0.29
C PRO A 28 19.32 9.24 1.76
N GLU A 29 19.06 10.16 2.68
CA GLU A 29 19.02 9.93 4.14
C GLU A 29 17.67 9.41 4.65
N ALA A 30 16.67 9.19 3.77
CA ALA A 30 15.34 8.79 4.18
C ALA A 30 15.32 7.37 4.79
N ILE A 31 14.71 7.25 5.95
CA ILE A 31 14.43 5.96 6.60
C ILE A 31 13.25 5.31 5.89
N ILE A 32 13.50 4.22 5.16
CA ILE A 32 12.47 3.56 4.36
C ILE A 32 11.57 2.67 5.21
N VAL A 33 10.27 2.95 5.18
CA VAL A 33 9.18 2.15 5.76
C VAL A 33 8.44 1.46 4.63
N GLN A 34 8.40 0.12 4.67
CA GLN A 34 7.79 -0.69 3.63
C GLN A 34 6.57 -1.43 4.17
N GLU A 35 5.48 -1.41 3.40
CA GLU A 35 4.24 -2.07 3.77
C GLU A 35 3.62 -2.86 2.61
N THR A 36 3.07 -4.02 2.93
CA THR A 36 2.25 -4.81 2.01
C THR A 36 0.81 -4.76 2.48
N TYR A 37 -0.03 -4.02 1.75
CA TYR A 37 -1.43 -3.83 2.10
C TYR A 37 -2.30 -3.63 0.85
N SER A 38 -3.37 -4.44 0.72
CA SER A 38 -4.26 -4.45 -0.44
C SER A 38 -5.58 -3.68 -0.25
N GLY A 39 -5.90 -3.22 0.96
CA GLY A 39 -7.14 -2.48 1.25
C GLY A 39 -7.18 -1.06 0.65
N THR A 40 -8.38 -0.50 0.56
CA THR A 40 -8.62 0.88 0.11
C THR A 40 -8.43 1.89 1.24
N HIS A 41 -8.78 1.52 2.47
CA HIS A 41 -8.63 2.36 3.66
C HIS A 41 -7.19 2.42 4.16
N TYR A 42 -6.80 3.50 4.84
CA TYR A 42 -5.47 3.55 5.48
C TYR A 42 -5.47 2.82 6.84
N GLN A 43 -6.61 2.72 7.49
CA GLN A 43 -6.78 1.95 8.72
C GLN A 43 -6.44 0.48 8.50
N GLY A 44 -5.67 -0.09 9.43
CA GLY A 44 -5.14 -1.45 9.31
C GLY A 44 -3.79 -1.53 8.57
N ARG A 45 -3.21 -0.41 8.16
CA ARG A 45 -1.83 -0.30 7.67
C ARG A 45 -0.89 -0.14 8.87
N LYS A 46 -0.49 -1.26 9.42
CA LYS A 46 0.26 -1.31 10.67
C LYS A 46 1.54 -0.47 10.67
N GLU A 47 2.29 -0.51 9.57
CA GLU A 47 3.55 0.23 9.47
C GLU A 47 3.30 1.74 9.27
N LEU A 48 2.27 2.14 8.51
CA LEU A 48 1.89 3.54 8.39
C LEU A 48 1.38 4.10 9.72
N GLU A 49 0.48 3.38 10.39
CA GLU A 49 -0.05 3.80 11.70
C GLU A 49 1.07 3.93 12.75
N LYS A 50 2.00 2.97 12.78
CA LYS A 50 3.18 3.02 13.65
C LYS A 50 4.06 4.22 13.32
N LEU A 51 4.33 4.47 12.04
CA LEU A 51 5.08 5.64 11.60
C LEU A 51 4.40 6.93 12.08
N ILE A 52 3.10 7.11 11.79
CA ILE A 52 2.34 8.31 12.17
C ILE A 52 2.42 8.59 13.68
N ARG A 53 2.37 7.55 14.52
CA ARG A 53 2.50 7.69 15.99
C ARG A 53 3.89 8.14 16.44
N THR A 54 4.94 7.81 15.68
CA THR A 54 6.33 8.13 16.03
C THR A 54 6.79 9.49 15.53
N LEU A 55 6.06 10.10 14.59
CA LEU A 55 6.40 11.39 14.00
C LEU A 55 6.33 12.53 15.00
N LYS A 56 7.32 13.42 14.90
CA LYS A 56 7.44 14.63 15.70
C LYS A 56 7.34 15.86 14.80
N PHE A 57 7.03 17.01 15.39
CA PHE A 57 7.04 18.29 14.70
C PHE A 57 8.34 18.49 13.90
N GLY A 58 8.20 18.87 12.64
CA GLY A 58 9.32 19.08 11.71
C GLY A 58 9.85 17.82 11.02
N ASP A 59 9.34 16.62 11.35
CA ASP A 59 9.68 15.40 10.59
C ASP A 59 9.02 15.44 9.20
N THR A 60 9.63 14.74 8.24
CA THR A 60 9.16 14.67 6.85
C THR A 60 8.76 13.26 6.47
N ILE A 61 7.61 13.09 5.79
CA ILE A 61 7.25 11.85 5.11
C ILE A 61 7.27 12.06 3.60
N VAL A 62 7.99 11.22 2.90
CA VAL A 62 8.09 11.19 1.44
C VAL A 62 7.30 10.01 0.89
N PHE A 63 6.38 10.29 -0.02
CA PHE A 63 5.59 9.33 -0.78
C PHE A 63 5.98 9.38 -2.27
N ASP A 64 6.05 8.23 -2.95
CA ASP A 64 6.22 8.19 -4.42
C ASP A 64 5.04 8.87 -5.15
N SER A 65 3.83 8.74 -4.60
CA SER A 65 2.61 9.39 -5.10
C SER A 65 1.51 9.44 -4.03
N VAL A 66 0.50 10.26 -4.25
CA VAL A 66 -0.72 10.39 -3.40
C VAL A 66 -1.37 9.04 -3.12
N SER A 67 -1.43 8.14 -4.12
CA SER A 67 -2.01 6.79 -3.97
C SER A 67 -1.27 5.89 -2.97
N ARG A 68 -0.06 6.25 -2.55
CA ARG A 68 0.66 5.54 -1.49
C ARG A 68 0.16 5.96 -0.12
N MET A 69 -0.19 7.22 0.04
CA MET A 69 -0.79 7.74 1.27
C MET A 69 -2.22 7.23 1.46
N SER A 70 -3.12 7.44 0.49
CA SER A 70 -4.47 6.88 0.51
C SER A 70 -4.99 6.58 -0.89
N ARG A 71 -5.93 5.62 -0.98
CA ARG A 71 -6.75 5.34 -2.16
C ARG A 71 -8.17 5.88 -2.05
N ASN A 72 -8.57 6.25 -0.84
CA ASN A 72 -9.81 6.94 -0.57
C ASN A 72 -9.50 8.42 -0.46
N ALA A 73 -10.20 9.25 -1.24
CA ALA A 73 -9.92 10.68 -1.34
C ALA A 73 -10.20 11.43 -0.04
N GLU A 74 -11.31 11.10 0.62
CA GLU A 74 -11.71 11.75 1.87
C GLU A 74 -10.75 11.43 3.02
N GLU A 75 -10.46 10.13 3.21
CA GLU A 75 -9.49 9.69 4.22
C GLU A 75 -8.11 10.29 3.99
N GLY A 76 -7.65 10.32 2.73
CA GLY A 76 -6.36 10.89 2.35
C GLY A 76 -6.28 12.36 2.66
N PHE A 77 -7.31 13.12 2.31
CA PHE A 77 -7.38 14.56 2.60
C PHE A 77 -7.43 14.85 4.11
N ASN A 78 -8.21 14.07 4.86
CA ASN A 78 -8.27 14.23 6.31
C ASN A 78 -6.94 13.91 6.99
N LEU A 79 -6.27 12.83 6.58
CA LEU A 79 -4.94 12.48 7.08
C LEU A 79 -3.89 13.55 6.71
N TYR A 80 -3.96 14.11 5.49
CA TYR A 80 -3.10 15.20 5.06
C TYR A 80 -3.26 16.42 6.01
N LYS A 81 -4.49 16.85 6.28
CA LYS A 81 -4.76 17.97 7.20
C LYS A 81 -4.27 17.69 8.61
N GLU A 82 -4.53 16.49 9.13
CA GLU A 82 -4.07 16.09 10.46
C GLU A 82 -2.53 16.23 10.57
N LEU A 83 -1.80 15.66 9.62
CA LEU A 83 -0.34 15.68 9.64
C LEU A 83 0.21 17.10 9.43
N TYR A 84 -0.42 17.88 8.55
CA TYR A 84 -0.07 19.29 8.35
C TYR A 84 -0.23 20.11 9.64
N HIS A 85 -1.35 19.96 10.36
CA HIS A 85 -1.58 20.64 11.64
C HIS A 85 -0.62 20.20 12.75
N ARG A 86 -0.12 18.97 12.67
CA ARG A 86 0.94 18.47 13.57
C ARG A 86 2.33 18.97 13.20
N GLY A 87 2.45 19.80 12.15
CA GLY A 87 3.72 20.32 11.67
C GLY A 87 4.61 19.29 11.01
N ILE A 88 4.03 18.22 10.44
CA ILE A 88 4.73 17.20 9.66
C ILE A 88 4.79 17.66 8.21
N GLU A 89 5.98 17.59 7.60
CA GLU A 89 6.15 17.86 6.18
C GLU A 89 5.78 16.65 5.33
N LEU A 90 4.90 16.87 4.34
CA LEU A 90 4.48 15.84 3.39
C LEU A 90 5.04 16.17 2.01
N VAL A 91 5.71 15.17 1.42
CA VAL A 91 6.30 15.29 0.08
C VAL A 91 5.75 14.17 -0.80
N PHE A 92 5.23 14.56 -1.97
CA PHE A 92 4.73 13.65 -3.01
C PHE A 92 5.57 13.86 -4.27
N LEU A 93 6.39 12.86 -4.62
CA LEU A 93 7.35 13.00 -5.72
C LEU A 93 6.68 13.24 -7.08
N LYS A 94 5.50 12.63 -7.29
CA LYS A 94 4.75 12.77 -8.55
C LYS A 94 3.79 13.95 -8.56
N GLU A 95 3.35 14.39 -7.40
CA GLU A 95 2.40 15.49 -7.23
C GLU A 95 3.00 16.63 -6.36
N PRO A 96 4.11 17.28 -6.79
CA PRO A 96 4.82 18.25 -5.96
C PRO A 96 4.02 19.50 -5.64
N HIS A 97 2.97 19.78 -6.41
CA HIS A 97 2.08 20.93 -6.20
C HIS A 97 1.25 20.84 -4.91
N ILE A 98 1.13 19.65 -4.31
CA ILE A 98 0.45 19.44 -3.03
C ILE A 98 1.40 19.15 -1.86
N ASN A 99 2.70 19.27 -2.06
CA ASN A 99 3.65 19.21 -0.94
C ASN A 99 3.32 20.28 0.08
N THR A 100 3.45 19.97 1.38
CA THR A 100 3.14 20.92 2.44
C THR A 100 3.95 22.20 2.35
N ALA A 101 5.21 22.12 1.92
CA ALA A 101 6.04 23.30 1.65
C ALA A 101 5.44 24.19 0.54
N THR A 102 5.01 23.59 -0.57
CA THR A 102 4.36 24.30 -1.69
C THR A 102 3.03 24.92 -1.24
N TYR A 103 2.23 24.16 -0.49
CA TYR A 103 0.97 24.63 0.07
C TYR A 103 1.19 25.85 0.99
N ARG A 104 2.14 25.77 1.92
CA ARG A 104 2.50 26.87 2.82
C ARG A 104 2.97 28.10 2.05
N LYS A 105 3.87 27.91 1.07
CA LYS A 105 4.36 29.00 0.21
C LYS A 105 3.21 29.67 -0.54
N THR A 106 2.29 28.90 -1.11
CA THR A 106 1.11 29.43 -1.81
C THR A 106 0.22 30.26 -0.87
N LEU A 107 0.04 29.82 0.38
CA LEU A 107 -0.72 30.60 1.36
C LEU A 107 0.00 31.90 1.72
N GLN A 108 1.33 31.86 1.95
CA GLN A 108 2.11 33.05 2.31
C GLN A 108 2.19 34.06 1.16
N GLU A 109 2.44 33.60 -0.06
CA GLU A 109 2.58 34.49 -1.24
C GLU A 109 1.24 35.10 -1.69
N LYS A 110 0.14 34.36 -1.48
CA LYS A 110 -1.20 34.84 -1.87
C LYS A 110 -1.97 35.52 -0.74
N GLN A 111 -1.47 35.47 0.48
CA GLN A 111 -2.08 36.15 1.60
C GLN A 111 -1.92 37.67 1.39
N ILE A 112 -3.03 38.36 1.28
CA ILE A 112 -3.05 39.81 1.04
C ILE A 112 -2.96 40.52 2.40
N ASN A 113 -1.79 41.09 2.68
CA ASN A 113 -1.56 41.91 3.84
C ASN A 113 -1.44 43.37 3.36
N MET A 114 -2.45 44.17 3.60
CA MET A 114 -2.43 45.60 3.29
C MET A 114 -2.69 46.40 4.57
N ASN A 115 -1.79 47.32 4.85
CA ASN A 115 -2.10 48.39 5.83
C ASN A 115 -3.06 49.37 5.18
N ILE A 116 -4.28 49.48 5.70
CA ILE A 116 -5.31 50.35 5.19
C ILE A 116 -5.46 51.47 6.19
N GLU A 117 -5.05 52.68 5.78
CA GLU A 117 -5.20 53.92 6.53
C GLU A 117 -5.94 54.92 5.65
N SER A 118 -7.28 54.84 5.59
CA SER A 118 -8.11 55.74 4.79
C SER A 118 -8.53 57.02 5.52
N GLY A 119 -8.20 57.16 6.82
CA GLY A 119 -8.67 58.24 7.65
C GLY A 119 -10.12 58.10 8.10
N ASP A 120 -10.87 57.12 7.61
CA ASP A 120 -12.24 56.79 8.00
C ASP A 120 -12.33 55.35 8.57
N GLU A 121 -12.78 55.25 9.81
CA GLU A 121 -12.84 53.98 10.54
C GLU A 121 -13.80 52.99 9.89
N ALA A 122 -14.93 53.42 9.35
CA ALA A 122 -15.91 52.59 8.69
C ALA A 122 -15.35 51.97 7.40
N THR A 123 -14.63 52.75 6.61
CA THR A 123 -13.94 52.33 5.39
C THR A 123 -12.82 51.32 5.71
N ASN A 124 -12.04 51.60 6.75
CA ASN A 124 -10.98 50.67 7.19
C ASN A 124 -11.56 49.32 7.61
N LYS A 125 -12.64 49.29 8.38
CA LYS A 125 -13.32 48.09 8.81
C LYS A 125 -13.88 47.27 7.62
N LEU A 126 -14.51 47.95 6.66
CA LEU A 126 -15.02 47.30 5.45
C LEU A 126 -13.87 46.63 4.66
N MET A 127 -12.78 47.36 4.44
CA MET A 127 -11.63 46.85 3.69
C MET A 127 -10.95 45.66 4.39
N LEU A 128 -10.79 45.70 5.71
CA LEU A 128 -10.27 44.56 6.49
C LEU A 128 -11.18 43.35 6.36
N THR A 129 -12.50 43.49 6.47
CA THR A 129 -13.46 42.41 6.29
C THR A 129 -13.37 41.81 4.88
N PHE A 130 -13.17 42.61 3.87
CA PHE A 130 -13.00 42.17 2.49
C PHE A 130 -11.68 41.40 2.30
N LEU A 131 -10.58 41.86 2.90
CA LEU A 131 -9.30 41.19 2.87
C LEU A 131 -9.36 39.83 3.59
N ASP A 132 -10.03 39.73 4.72
CA ASP A 132 -10.23 38.49 5.45
C ASP A 132 -11.02 37.49 4.59
N ALA A 133 -12.11 37.95 3.95
CA ALA A 133 -12.89 37.11 3.05
C ALA A 133 -12.08 36.59 1.83
N LEU A 134 -11.21 37.44 1.26
CA LEU A 134 -10.29 37.03 0.19
C LEU A 134 -9.26 36.00 0.66
N ASN A 135 -8.69 36.20 1.83
CA ASN A 135 -7.73 35.25 2.41
C ASN A 135 -8.38 33.90 2.71
N ASP A 136 -9.60 33.88 3.25
CA ASP A 136 -10.39 32.65 3.45
C ASP A 136 -10.70 31.94 2.13
N TYR A 137 -11.01 32.70 1.08
CA TYR A 137 -11.22 32.13 -0.26
C TYR A 137 -9.95 31.50 -0.81
N ILE A 138 -8.79 32.12 -0.67
CA ILE A 138 -7.47 31.59 -1.08
C ILE A 138 -7.18 30.28 -0.34
N LEU A 139 -7.43 30.23 0.97
CA LEU A 139 -7.27 29.03 1.78
C LEU A 139 -8.21 27.90 1.29
N THR A 140 -9.46 28.24 0.99
CA THR A 140 -10.44 27.29 0.45
C THR A 140 -10.01 26.72 -0.89
N LEU A 141 -9.48 27.55 -1.80
CA LEU A 141 -8.95 27.12 -3.09
C LEU A 141 -7.74 26.19 -2.94
N ALA A 142 -6.81 26.51 -2.04
CA ALA A 142 -5.64 25.67 -1.77
C ALA A 142 -6.05 24.29 -1.21
N ASN A 143 -6.99 24.25 -0.27
CA ASN A 143 -7.58 23.00 0.25
C ASN A 143 -8.24 22.19 -0.86
N LYS A 144 -8.97 22.85 -1.77
CA LYS A 144 -9.63 22.21 -2.90
C LYS A 144 -8.64 21.58 -3.88
N GLN A 145 -7.48 22.20 -4.10
CA GLN A 145 -6.42 21.62 -4.94
C GLN A 145 -5.88 20.31 -4.35
N ILE A 146 -5.64 20.26 -3.04
CA ILE A 146 -5.21 19.04 -2.36
C ILE A 146 -6.28 17.95 -2.49
N GLN A 147 -7.54 18.29 -2.21
CA GLN A 147 -8.67 17.37 -2.34
C GLN A 147 -8.80 16.80 -3.76
N LEU A 148 -8.65 17.65 -4.78
CA LEU A 148 -8.68 17.22 -6.18
C LEU A 148 -7.56 16.24 -6.52
N ALA A 149 -6.35 16.41 -5.99
CA ALA A 149 -5.27 15.46 -6.22
C ALA A 149 -5.60 14.07 -5.68
N PHE A 150 -6.22 13.97 -4.50
CA PHE A 150 -6.71 12.69 -3.95
C PHE A 150 -7.86 12.11 -4.78
N LEU A 151 -8.81 12.93 -5.21
CA LEU A 151 -9.92 12.50 -6.07
C LEU A 151 -9.44 11.96 -7.42
N LEU A 152 -8.49 12.64 -8.06
CA LEU A 152 -7.90 12.17 -9.32
C LEU A 152 -7.17 10.84 -9.14
N SER A 153 -6.41 10.69 -8.05
CA SER A 153 -5.74 9.45 -7.73
C SER A 153 -6.71 8.29 -7.47
N GLN A 154 -7.84 8.54 -6.81
CA GLN A 154 -8.89 7.54 -6.62
C GLN A 154 -9.53 7.16 -7.95
N LYS A 155 -9.90 8.15 -8.77
CA LYS A 155 -10.49 7.93 -10.09
C LYS A 155 -9.60 7.10 -11.00
N GLU A 156 -8.29 7.33 -11.02
CA GLU A 156 -7.34 6.52 -11.81
C GLU A 156 -7.42 5.02 -11.44
N ILE A 157 -7.57 4.72 -10.15
CA ILE A 157 -7.71 3.34 -9.66
C ILE A 157 -9.05 2.74 -10.10
N ASP A 158 -10.13 3.49 -9.99
CA ASP A 158 -11.47 3.05 -10.37
C ASP A 158 -11.55 2.80 -11.88
N ASP A 159 -10.99 3.70 -12.69
CA ASP A 159 -10.88 3.54 -14.14
C ASP A 159 -10.07 2.29 -14.53
N LEU A 160 -8.97 2.00 -13.81
CA LEU A 160 -8.18 0.78 -14.02
C LEU A 160 -9.00 -0.48 -13.71
N HIS A 161 -9.75 -0.48 -12.62
CA HIS A 161 -10.64 -1.59 -12.25
C HIS A 161 -11.74 -1.77 -13.28
N GLN A 162 -12.34 -0.69 -13.76
CA GLN A 162 -13.37 -0.72 -14.79
C GLN A 162 -12.83 -1.32 -16.09
N ARG A 163 -11.73 -0.81 -16.63
CA ARG A 163 -11.08 -1.34 -17.83
C ARG A 163 -10.76 -2.83 -17.71
N THR A 164 -10.31 -3.27 -16.52
CA THR A 164 -10.04 -4.68 -16.27
C THR A 164 -11.31 -5.52 -16.35
N ARG A 165 -12.43 -5.05 -15.74
CA ARG A 165 -13.74 -5.73 -15.82
C ARG A 165 -14.24 -5.82 -17.25
N GLU A 166 -14.18 -4.71 -17.99
CA GLU A 166 -14.59 -4.64 -19.40
C GLU A 166 -13.73 -5.55 -20.28
N GLY A 167 -12.43 -5.60 -20.04
CA GLY A 167 -11.52 -6.51 -20.74
C GLY A 167 -11.84 -8.00 -20.47
N ILE A 168 -12.18 -8.35 -19.22
CA ILE A 168 -12.61 -9.70 -18.84
C ILE A 168 -13.95 -10.03 -19.54
N GLU A 169 -14.90 -9.11 -19.54
CA GLU A 169 -16.20 -9.31 -20.19
C GLU A 169 -16.05 -9.50 -21.71
N THR A 170 -15.25 -8.66 -22.36
CA THR A 170 -14.92 -8.78 -23.77
C THR A 170 -14.27 -10.13 -24.08
N ALA A 171 -13.34 -10.60 -23.23
CA ALA A 171 -12.72 -11.90 -23.39
C ALA A 171 -13.74 -13.05 -23.27
N ARG A 172 -14.73 -12.94 -22.35
CA ARG A 172 -15.84 -13.89 -22.24
C ARG A 172 -16.70 -13.95 -23.50
N ARG A 173 -17.11 -12.77 -24.00
CA ARG A 173 -17.93 -12.69 -25.24
C ARG A 173 -17.21 -13.28 -26.44
N ASN A 174 -15.89 -13.12 -26.50
CA ASN A 174 -15.04 -13.71 -27.54
C ASN A 174 -14.70 -15.20 -27.29
N GLY A 175 -15.38 -15.87 -26.35
CA GLY A 175 -15.18 -17.31 -26.04
C GLY A 175 -13.82 -17.64 -25.41
N LYS A 176 -13.04 -16.65 -24.98
CA LYS A 176 -11.75 -16.89 -24.30
C LYS A 176 -11.99 -17.45 -22.90
N GLN A 177 -11.29 -18.51 -22.58
CA GLN A 177 -11.29 -19.09 -21.23
C GLN A 177 -10.67 -18.11 -20.23
N ILE A 178 -11.48 -17.68 -19.24
CA ILE A 178 -11.01 -16.82 -18.14
C ILE A 178 -10.88 -17.67 -16.87
N GLY A 179 -9.73 -17.59 -16.23
CA GLY A 179 -9.42 -18.37 -15.04
C GLY A 179 -9.01 -19.83 -15.36
N GLN A 180 -9.14 -20.69 -14.36
CA GLN A 180 -8.73 -22.07 -14.48
C GLN A 180 -9.73 -22.88 -15.31
N LYS A 181 -9.22 -23.70 -16.26
CA LYS A 181 -10.07 -24.64 -17.03
C LYS A 181 -10.79 -25.60 -16.08
N ARG A 182 -12.10 -25.82 -16.30
CA ARG A 182 -12.89 -26.83 -15.57
C ARG A 182 -12.17 -28.19 -15.64
N GLY A 183 -12.05 -28.88 -14.51
CA GLY A 183 -11.41 -30.19 -14.44
C GLY A 183 -9.88 -30.18 -14.39
N ARG A 184 -9.21 -29.04 -14.62
CA ARG A 184 -7.75 -28.97 -14.51
C ARG A 184 -7.34 -28.87 -13.03
N LYS A 185 -6.83 -29.96 -12.47
CA LYS A 185 -6.23 -29.95 -11.13
C LYS A 185 -4.91 -29.15 -11.17
N LEU A 186 -4.75 -28.21 -10.25
CA LEU A 186 -3.47 -27.49 -10.08
C LEU A 186 -2.38 -28.50 -9.71
N LYS A 187 -1.27 -28.50 -10.46
CA LYS A 187 -0.07 -29.24 -10.06
C LYS A 187 0.57 -28.52 -8.87
N ILE A 188 0.30 -29.00 -7.68
CA ILE A 188 0.90 -28.46 -6.45
C ILE A 188 2.33 -28.95 -6.38
N ARG A 189 3.31 -28.12 -6.75
CA ARG A 189 4.75 -28.49 -6.80
C ARG A 189 5.24 -29.12 -5.49
N LYS A 190 4.73 -28.67 -4.34
CA LYS A 190 5.09 -29.15 -3.01
C LYS A 190 4.46 -30.50 -2.64
N LYS A 191 3.44 -30.99 -3.39
CA LYS A 191 2.70 -32.21 -3.05
C LYS A 191 3.59 -33.45 -3.04
N ILE A 192 4.31 -33.66 -4.13
CA ILE A 192 5.17 -34.86 -4.29
C ILE A 192 6.28 -34.93 -3.23
N PRO A 193 7.06 -33.85 -2.99
CA PRO A 193 8.04 -33.83 -1.90
C PRO A 193 7.43 -34.11 -0.52
N ILE A 194 6.27 -33.54 -0.22
CA ILE A 194 5.57 -33.76 1.06
C ILE A 194 5.13 -35.23 1.17
N GLN A 195 4.53 -35.78 0.13
CA GLN A 195 4.11 -37.21 0.11
C GLN A 195 5.29 -38.17 0.29
N LYS A 196 6.45 -37.88 -0.32
CA LYS A 196 7.69 -38.65 -0.10
C LYS A 196 8.13 -38.62 1.35
N LEU A 197 8.06 -37.48 2.02
CA LEU A 197 8.40 -37.35 3.44
C LEU A 197 7.39 -38.08 4.34
N ILE A 198 6.10 -38.06 4.00
CA ILE A 198 5.07 -38.80 4.73
C ILE A 198 5.36 -40.30 4.64
N LEU A 199 5.63 -40.86 3.45
CA LEU A 199 5.97 -42.24 3.25
C LEU A 199 7.22 -42.62 4.05
N LYS A 200 8.27 -41.82 4.03
CA LYS A 200 9.55 -42.11 4.68
C LYS A 200 9.48 -42.10 6.20
N HIS A 201 8.70 -41.18 6.79
CA HIS A 201 8.77 -40.90 8.23
C HIS A 201 7.56 -41.37 9.04
N SER A 202 6.38 -41.53 8.44
CA SER A 202 5.17 -41.90 9.17
C SER A 202 5.12 -43.36 9.52
N LYS A 203 4.79 -43.70 10.79
CA LYS A 203 4.57 -45.06 11.28
C LYS A 203 3.44 -45.82 10.57
N ASN A 204 2.59 -45.14 9.83
CA ASN A 204 1.55 -45.77 9.01
C ASN A 204 2.06 -46.27 7.66
N PHE A 205 3.33 -46.05 7.33
CA PHE A 205 4.01 -46.47 6.10
C PHE A 205 5.37 -47.08 6.46
N TYR A 206 6.47 -46.50 6.01
CA TYR A 206 7.82 -47.07 6.19
C TYR A 206 8.63 -46.43 7.33
N GLY A 207 8.04 -45.50 8.10
CA GLY A 207 8.72 -44.78 9.18
C GLY A 207 8.25 -45.17 10.57
N TYR A 208 8.76 -44.45 11.56
CA TYR A 208 8.52 -44.70 12.99
C TYR A 208 7.85 -43.55 13.72
N ASN A 209 7.69 -42.39 13.05
CA ASN A 209 7.25 -41.15 13.71
C ASN A 209 5.71 -41.06 13.76
N SER A 210 5.24 -40.35 14.79
CA SER A 210 3.84 -39.98 14.94
C SER A 210 3.47 -38.90 13.90
N ASP A 211 2.17 -38.66 13.68
CA ASP A 211 1.70 -37.69 12.69
C ASP A 211 2.16 -36.24 13.02
N SER A 212 2.21 -35.88 14.30
CA SER A 212 2.70 -34.56 14.75
C SER A 212 4.18 -34.37 14.47
N GLU A 213 4.99 -35.39 14.71
CA GLU A 213 6.43 -35.37 14.42
C GLU A 213 6.69 -35.29 12.90
N VAL A 214 5.94 -36.04 12.08
CA VAL A 214 6.05 -35.96 10.62
C VAL A 214 5.69 -34.57 10.10
N ILE A 215 4.66 -33.95 10.64
CA ILE A 215 4.28 -32.56 10.27
C ILE A 215 5.41 -31.59 10.64
N ALA A 216 6.01 -31.74 11.83
CA ALA A 216 7.14 -30.94 12.26
C ALA A 216 8.36 -31.11 11.32
N ILE A 217 8.69 -32.34 10.95
CA ILE A 217 9.77 -32.68 10.01
C ILE A 217 9.52 -32.04 8.64
N ILE A 218 8.29 -32.13 8.11
CA ILE A 218 7.92 -31.51 6.82
C ILE A 218 8.09 -29.98 6.89
N ASN A 219 7.62 -29.35 7.96
CA ASN A 219 7.66 -27.91 8.12
C ASN A 219 9.08 -27.36 8.38
N ALA A 220 10.01 -28.20 8.83
CA ALA A 220 11.43 -27.91 8.93
C ALA A 220 12.21 -28.15 7.63
N SER A 221 11.63 -28.90 6.69
CA SER A 221 12.29 -29.34 5.45
C SER A 221 12.12 -28.32 4.31
N SER A 222 13.04 -28.39 3.35
CA SER A 222 12.97 -27.67 2.09
C SER A 222 13.25 -28.60 0.91
N PHE A 223 12.83 -28.22 -0.29
CA PHE A 223 13.16 -28.94 -1.52
C PHE A 223 13.49 -27.94 -2.62
N THR A 224 14.31 -28.34 -3.57
CA THR A 224 14.61 -27.52 -4.76
C THR A 224 13.78 -28.06 -5.92
N PRO A 225 12.82 -27.30 -6.46
CA PRO A 225 12.06 -27.70 -7.64
C PRO A 225 12.97 -27.78 -8.87
N ASP A 226 12.66 -28.70 -9.80
CA ASP A 226 13.39 -28.84 -11.05
C ASP A 226 13.45 -27.52 -11.81
N GLY A 227 14.65 -27.15 -12.28
CA GLY A 227 14.91 -25.88 -12.96
C GLY A 227 15.04 -24.65 -12.05
N HIS A 228 15.07 -24.83 -10.73
CA HIS A 228 15.27 -23.74 -9.76
C HIS A 228 16.56 -23.93 -8.96
N THR A 229 17.28 -22.84 -8.71
CA THR A 229 18.54 -22.83 -7.93
C THR A 229 18.31 -22.61 -6.43
N LYS A 230 17.16 -22.08 -6.03
CA LYS A 230 16.86 -21.75 -4.62
C LYS A 230 15.93 -22.80 -4.00
N PRO A 231 16.25 -23.29 -2.79
CA PRO A 231 15.37 -24.21 -2.06
C PRO A 231 14.08 -23.51 -1.62
N VAL A 232 12.96 -24.21 -1.72
CA VAL A 232 11.64 -23.75 -1.27
C VAL A 232 11.27 -24.49 0.01
N ARG A 233 11.01 -23.75 1.08
CA ARG A 233 10.56 -24.31 2.36
C ARG A 233 9.22 -25.03 2.18
N LEU A 234 9.13 -26.25 2.70
CA LEU A 234 7.88 -26.98 2.76
C LEU A 234 7.06 -26.46 3.95
N HIS A 235 5.75 -26.45 3.77
CA HIS A 235 4.80 -26.17 4.83
C HIS A 235 3.52 -26.95 4.55
N VAL A 236 3.03 -27.65 5.57
CA VAL A 236 1.78 -28.41 5.51
C VAL A 236 0.94 -28.14 6.75
N SER A 237 -0.34 -27.82 6.54
CA SER A 237 -1.33 -27.76 7.63
C SER A 237 -1.82 -29.18 7.96
N ASN A 238 -2.36 -29.38 9.16
CA ASN A 238 -2.92 -30.65 9.59
C ASN A 238 -3.91 -31.22 8.57
N ASN A 239 -4.88 -30.40 8.12
CA ASN A 239 -5.88 -30.83 7.14
C ASN A 239 -5.26 -31.30 5.81
N THR A 240 -4.24 -30.59 5.32
CA THR A 240 -3.53 -30.95 4.09
C THR A 240 -2.69 -32.22 4.28
N TYR A 241 -2.07 -32.38 5.45
CA TYR A 241 -1.32 -33.59 5.80
C TYR A 241 -2.22 -34.84 5.77
N TYR A 242 -3.34 -34.83 6.49
CA TYR A 242 -4.26 -35.95 6.52
C TYR A 242 -4.87 -36.24 5.15
N LYS A 243 -5.15 -35.22 4.35
CA LYS A 243 -5.58 -35.42 2.96
C LYS A 243 -4.54 -36.14 2.13
N TYR A 244 -3.27 -35.76 2.18
CA TYR A 244 -2.19 -36.40 1.44
C TYR A 244 -1.91 -37.82 1.95
N LYS A 245 -2.04 -38.03 3.26
CA LYS A 245 -1.92 -39.34 3.89
C LYS A 245 -3.03 -40.30 3.43
N ALA A 246 -4.28 -39.80 3.34
CA ALA A 246 -5.40 -40.59 2.82
C ALA A 246 -5.23 -40.97 1.34
N GLU A 247 -4.77 -40.02 0.51
CA GLU A 247 -4.47 -40.24 -0.90
C GLU A 247 -3.38 -41.30 -1.08
N LEU A 248 -2.34 -41.34 -0.23
CA LEU A 248 -1.29 -42.36 -0.27
C LEU A 248 -1.82 -43.76 0.12
N LYS A 249 -2.68 -43.81 1.15
CA LYS A 249 -3.32 -45.10 1.54
C LYS A 249 -4.23 -45.66 0.46
N SER A 250 -4.90 -44.80 -0.33
CA SER A 250 -5.78 -45.26 -1.42
C SER A 250 -5.03 -45.64 -2.70
N SER A 251 -3.74 -45.30 -2.80
CA SER A 251 -2.89 -45.61 -3.95
C SER A 251 -1.94 -46.80 -3.73
N MET A 252 -1.92 -47.33 -2.52
CA MET A 252 -1.26 -48.61 -2.15
C MET A 252 -2.27 -49.75 -2.16
#